data_c8aab86c7ca3b2d7824856bb4695406c
#
_entry.id   c8aab86c7ca3b2d7824856bb4695406c
#
_cell.length_a   1.000
_cell.length_b   1.000
_cell.length_c   1.000
_cell.angle_alpha   90.00
_cell.angle_beta   90.00
_cell.angle_gamma   90.00
#
_symmetry.space_group_name_H-M   'P 1'
#
loop_
_entity.id
_entity.type
_entity.pdbx_description
1 polymer ?
#
loop_
_entity_poly.entity_id
_entity_poly.type
_entity_poly.pdbx_seq_one_letter_code
_entity_poly.pdbx_strand_id
1 'polypeptide(L)'
;MKESLLKTSKDFISFLHKKRLVLTICAIITLVFGLLNIFVFSNHSEALDSDAFITTWKVSGDSDGRTVKIPVYKSSLANMIGYATYNYTIDWGDGSPIEAQSSYVSPSHTYANDGEYDIKIEGDFPGMTFGVHPLHPNSSIYASSAFADNNDTAVQSMAKKIRSIKQWGKIKWRSMYSMFHHAENMVGEYTDSPDTSKVKSMERMFHGAKKFNSPLNIDTRSVISMNGMLRAAESFNQPLNFDTQNVESMHMMFGSATSFNQPVNFNTSNVRDMYSMFGGATSFNQPINFNTPKLYNVANMFAGATSFN
;
A
#
# COMPACT_ATOMS: atom_id res chain seq x y z
N MET A 1 53.94 -0.56 68.24
CA MET A 1 54.16 -0.42 66.75
C MET A 1 53.57 -1.58 65.93
N LYS A 2 53.65 -2.84 66.32
CA LYS A 2 53.08 -3.97 65.58
C LYS A 2 51.55 -3.97 65.52
N GLU A 3 50.83 -3.57 66.55
CA GLU A 3 49.34 -3.56 66.54
C GLU A 3 48.75 -2.45 65.69
N SER A 4 49.40 -1.29 65.55
CA SER A 4 48.91 -0.19 64.71
C SER A 4 49.03 -0.53 63.22
N LEU A 5 50.11 -1.24 62.84
CA LEU A 5 50.29 -1.67 61.42
C LEU A 5 49.34 -2.78 61.06
N LEU A 6 48.94 -3.68 61.97
CA LEU A 6 47.97 -4.72 61.73
C LEU A 6 46.54 -4.13 61.54
N LYS A 7 46.20 -3.06 62.23
CA LYS A 7 44.91 -2.40 62.15
C LYS A 7 44.79 -1.69 60.78
N THR A 8 45.85 -0.96 60.39
CA THR A 8 45.87 -0.25 59.06
C THR A 8 45.80 -1.22 57.89
N SER A 9 46.43 -2.40 58.02
CA SER A 9 46.35 -3.45 56.98
C SER A 9 44.95 -4.05 56.85
N LYS A 10 44.25 -4.31 57.96
CA LYS A 10 42.86 -4.80 57.96
C LYS A 10 41.90 -3.80 57.39
N ASP A 11 42.08 -2.53 57.74
CA ASP A 11 41.23 -1.43 57.22
C ASP A 11 41.44 -1.22 55.69
N PHE A 12 42.70 -1.35 55.24
CA PHE A 12 43.01 -1.28 53.81
C PHE A 12 42.44 -2.46 53.00
N ILE A 13 42.51 -3.70 53.54
CA ILE A 13 41.93 -4.88 52.91
C ILE A 13 40.41 -4.77 52.89
N SER A 14 39.78 -4.29 53.95
CA SER A 14 38.34 -4.04 54.01
C SER A 14 37.91 -2.98 52.98
N PHE A 15 38.68 -1.92 52.80
CA PHE A 15 38.45 -0.89 51.78
C PHE A 15 38.53 -1.46 50.36
N LEU A 16 39.53 -2.29 50.07
CA LEU A 16 39.68 -2.95 48.77
C LEU A 16 38.53 -3.92 48.48
N HIS A 17 38.06 -4.66 49.48
CA HIS A 17 36.91 -5.54 49.33
C HIS A 17 35.61 -4.75 49.02
N LYS A 18 35.38 -3.64 49.74
CA LYS A 18 34.24 -2.74 49.46
C LYS A 18 34.30 -2.17 48.05
N LYS A 19 35.48 -1.72 47.61
CA LYS A 19 35.66 -1.16 46.26
C LYS A 19 35.44 -2.21 45.16
N ARG A 20 35.93 -3.45 45.35
CA ARG A 20 35.65 -4.58 44.46
C ARG A 20 34.15 -4.91 44.41
N LEU A 21 33.48 -4.95 45.56
CA LEU A 21 32.06 -5.23 45.65
C LEU A 21 31.22 -4.17 44.90
N VAL A 22 31.55 -2.88 45.06
CA VAL A 22 30.87 -1.78 44.35
C VAL A 22 31.07 -1.88 42.84
N LEU A 23 32.30 -2.17 42.37
CA LEU A 23 32.59 -2.33 40.95
C LEU A 23 31.85 -3.55 40.35
N THR A 24 31.75 -4.64 41.11
CA THR A 24 31.01 -5.83 40.67
C THR A 24 29.51 -5.56 40.60
N ILE A 25 28.94 -4.83 41.56
CA ILE A 25 27.55 -4.45 41.58
C ILE A 25 27.24 -3.47 40.38
N CYS A 26 28.13 -2.51 40.15
CA CYS A 26 27.98 -1.61 39.01
C CYS A 26 28.04 -2.38 37.67
N ALA A 27 28.96 -3.35 37.54
CA ALA A 27 29.04 -4.18 36.33
C ALA A 27 27.78 -5.06 36.12
N ILE A 28 27.23 -5.63 37.21
CA ILE A 28 25.99 -6.40 37.17
C ILE A 28 24.81 -5.50 36.80
N ILE A 29 24.71 -4.31 37.38
CA ILE A 29 23.66 -3.36 37.07
C ILE A 29 23.73 -2.95 35.57
N THR A 30 24.94 -2.66 35.06
CA THR A 30 25.11 -2.30 33.63
C THR A 30 24.75 -3.48 32.72
N LEU A 31 25.12 -4.72 33.13
CA LEU A 31 24.76 -5.93 32.37
C LEU A 31 23.24 -6.19 32.41
N VAL A 32 22.59 -6.02 33.57
CA VAL A 32 21.13 -6.17 33.71
C VAL A 32 20.39 -5.09 32.95
N PHE A 33 20.82 -3.82 32.99
CA PHE A 33 20.24 -2.77 32.18
C PHE A 33 20.47 -2.98 30.67
N GLY A 34 21.66 -3.47 30.29
CA GLY A 34 21.95 -3.85 28.90
C GLY A 34 21.09 -5.02 28.44
N LEU A 35 20.93 -6.06 29.24
CA LEU A 35 20.06 -7.20 28.95
C LEU A 35 18.58 -6.83 28.99
N LEU A 36 18.15 -5.95 29.89
CA LEU A 36 16.77 -5.43 29.93
C LEU A 36 16.46 -4.61 28.69
N ASN A 37 17.39 -3.76 28.21
CA ASN A 37 17.22 -3.04 26.96
C ASN A 37 17.20 -3.99 25.76
N ILE A 38 18.07 -5.01 25.71
CA ILE A 38 18.02 -6.03 24.65
C ILE A 38 16.71 -6.83 24.73
N PHE A 39 16.22 -7.16 25.94
CA PHE A 39 14.97 -7.90 26.10
C PHE A 39 13.73 -7.05 25.79
N VAL A 40 13.76 -5.75 26.08
CA VAL A 40 12.71 -4.79 25.71
C VAL A 40 12.72 -4.52 24.20
N PHE A 41 13.90 -4.48 23.57
CA PHE A 41 14.01 -4.37 22.10
C PHE A 41 13.74 -5.69 21.35
N SER A 42 13.93 -6.88 21.97
CA SER A 42 13.69 -8.16 21.29
C SER A 42 12.27 -8.70 21.45
N ASN A 43 11.46 -8.16 22.36
CA ASN A 43 10.06 -8.53 22.55
C ASN A 43 9.03 -7.51 22.02
N HIS A 44 9.47 -6.48 21.30
CA HIS A 44 8.58 -5.85 20.36
C HIS A 44 8.57 -6.69 19.07
N SER A 45 7.90 -7.85 19.07
CA SER A 45 6.99 -8.09 17.98
C SER A 45 5.98 -6.96 18.13
N GLU A 46 6.17 -5.86 17.38
CA GLU A 46 5.14 -4.86 17.22
C GLU A 46 3.91 -5.64 16.77
N ALA A 47 2.94 -5.80 17.67
CA ALA A 47 1.61 -6.13 17.24
C ALA A 47 1.30 -5.05 16.20
N LEU A 48 1.17 -5.45 14.93
CA LEU A 48 0.85 -4.54 13.84
C LEU A 48 -0.27 -3.67 14.38
N ASP A 49 -0.09 -2.37 14.36
CA ASP A 49 -1.11 -1.44 14.83
C ASP A 49 -2.38 -1.77 14.05
N SER A 50 -3.38 -2.35 14.72
CA SER A 50 -4.53 -2.98 14.06
C SER A 50 -5.36 -1.99 13.24
N ASP A 51 -5.13 -0.70 13.40
CA ASP A 51 -5.89 0.38 12.80
C ASP A 51 -5.16 1.04 11.61
N ALA A 52 -3.82 0.90 11.55
CA ALA A 52 -3.00 1.52 10.53
C ALA A 52 -3.13 0.85 9.15
N PHE A 53 -3.10 1.65 8.10
CA PHE A 53 -2.74 1.19 6.76
C PHE A 53 -1.21 1.11 6.67
N ILE A 54 -0.68 -0.08 6.35
CA ILE A 54 0.77 -0.34 6.37
C ILE A 54 1.24 -0.81 5.01
N THR A 55 2.23 -0.10 4.48
CA THR A 55 2.90 -0.44 3.22
C THR A 55 4.41 -0.43 3.39
N THR A 56 5.09 -1.41 2.78
CA THR A 56 6.57 -1.45 2.75
C THR A 56 7.10 -0.74 1.52
N TRP A 57 8.11 0.10 1.72
CA TRP A 57 8.77 0.85 0.66
C TRP A 57 10.27 0.59 0.68
N LYS A 58 10.85 0.37 -0.49
CA LYS A 58 12.30 0.23 -0.66
C LYS A 58 12.90 1.50 -1.21
N VAL A 59 13.91 2.00 -0.53
CA VAL A 59 14.66 3.17 -0.94
C VAL A 59 16.15 2.83 -1.06
N SER A 60 16.84 3.44 -2.02
CA SER A 60 18.28 3.21 -2.23
C SER A 60 18.89 4.29 -3.11
N GLY A 61 20.19 4.52 -2.95
CA GLY A 61 20.98 5.44 -3.76
C GLY A 61 21.20 6.80 -3.13
N ASP A 62 21.07 7.87 -3.92
CA ASP A 62 21.19 9.26 -3.45
C ASP A 62 19.95 9.74 -2.68
N SER A 63 19.91 11.02 -2.32
CA SER A 63 18.79 11.61 -1.59
C SER A 63 17.45 11.43 -2.33
N ASP A 64 17.42 11.55 -3.65
CA ASP A 64 16.22 11.39 -4.45
C ASP A 64 15.75 9.94 -4.46
N GLY A 65 16.71 8.98 -4.58
CA GLY A 65 16.44 7.56 -4.45
C GLY A 65 15.91 7.17 -3.06
N ARG A 66 16.37 7.84 -2.00
CA ARG A 66 15.92 7.63 -0.62
C ARG A 66 14.71 8.46 -0.20
N THR A 67 14.19 9.33 -1.05
CA THR A 67 12.98 10.12 -0.74
C THR A 67 11.73 9.34 -1.13
N VAL A 68 10.78 9.25 -0.21
CA VAL A 68 9.41 8.76 -0.45
C VAL A 68 8.45 9.93 -0.34
N LYS A 69 7.47 9.95 -1.23
CA LYS A 69 6.37 10.92 -1.23
C LYS A 69 5.04 10.18 -1.32
N ILE A 70 4.14 10.41 -0.36
CA ILE A 70 2.78 9.86 -0.40
C ILE A 70 1.89 10.77 -1.25
N PRO A 71 1.46 10.33 -2.43
CA PRO A 71 0.74 11.20 -3.37
C PRO A 71 -0.74 11.31 -2.98
N VAL A 72 -1.10 12.29 -2.16
CA VAL A 72 -2.49 12.57 -1.78
C VAL A 72 -3.25 13.28 -2.91
N TYR A 73 -4.57 13.13 -2.92
CA TYR A 73 -5.44 13.85 -3.88
C TYR A 73 -5.35 15.36 -3.68
N LYS A 74 -5.29 16.12 -4.77
CA LYS A 74 -5.36 17.58 -4.73
C LYS A 74 -6.76 18.06 -4.35
N SER A 75 -6.86 19.27 -3.77
CA SER A 75 -8.12 19.84 -3.28
C SER A 75 -9.25 19.85 -4.31
N SER A 76 -8.94 20.15 -5.59
CA SER A 76 -9.93 20.14 -6.68
C SER A 76 -10.59 18.78 -6.87
N LEU A 77 -9.81 17.70 -6.75
CA LEU A 77 -10.33 16.34 -6.86
C LEU A 77 -11.03 15.90 -5.57
N ALA A 78 -10.46 16.26 -4.42
CA ALA A 78 -11.05 15.97 -3.14
C ALA A 78 -12.49 16.52 -3.02
N ASN A 79 -12.73 17.75 -3.47
CA ASN A 79 -14.05 18.35 -3.52
C ASN A 79 -15.02 17.60 -4.43
N MET A 80 -14.56 17.11 -5.61
CA MET A 80 -15.39 16.33 -6.55
C MET A 80 -15.85 15.00 -5.95
N ILE A 81 -15.01 14.33 -5.18
CA ILE A 81 -15.31 13.02 -4.58
C ILE A 81 -15.89 13.14 -3.16
N GLY A 82 -16.27 14.36 -2.76
CA GLY A 82 -16.98 14.63 -1.50
C GLY A 82 -16.08 14.63 -0.28
N TYR A 83 -14.83 15.10 -0.43
CA TYR A 83 -13.91 15.22 0.71
C TYR A 83 -13.77 16.64 1.18
N ALA A 84 -13.90 16.79 2.49
CA ALA A 84 -13.65 18.06 3.13
C ALA A 84 -12.20 18.20 3.64
N THR A 85 -11.58 17.13 4.13
CA THR A 85 -10.30 17.23 4.88
C THR A 85 -9.51 15.92 4.87
N TYR A 86 -8.19 16.01 4.91
CA TYR A 86 -7.27 15.01 5.41
C TYR A 86 -7.02 15.32 6.89
N ASN A 87 -7.03 14.32 7.75
CA ASN A 87 -6.63 14.42 9.15
C ASN A 87 -6.09 13.07 9.60
N TYR A 88 -4.80 12.86 9.36
CA TYR A 88 -4.14 11.58 9.58
C TYR A 88 -2.74 11.79 10.16
N THR A 89 -2.19 10.72 10.70
CA THR A 89 -0.79 10.64 11.11
C THR A 89 -0.03 9.73 10.18
N ILE A 90 1.27 9.98 10.03
CA ILE A 90 2.20 9.16 9.28
C ILE A 90 3.44 8.84 10.12
N ASP A 91 3.73 7.55 10.25
CA ASP A 91 4.97 7.02 10.78
C ASP A 91 5.80 6.51 9.60
N TRP A 92 6.98 7.06 9.39
CA TRP A 92 7.86 6.70 8.28
C TRP A 92 8.64 5.40 8.49
N GLY A 93 8.58 4.80 9.70
CA GLY A 93 9.17 3.50 10.00
C GLY A 93 10.68 3.49 10.21
N ASP A 94 11.32 4.66 10.35
CA ASP A 94 12.76 4.79 10.58
C ASP A 94 13.10 5.32 11.98
N GLY A 95 12.10 5.47 12.86
CA GLY A 95 12.22 6.02 14.19
C GLY A 95 12.18 7.56 14.24
N SER A 96 11.94 8.24 13.12
CA SER A 96 11.64 9.67 13.10
C SER A 96 10.29 9.95 13.79
N PRO A 97 10.05 11.18 14.28
CA PRO A 97 8.77 11.53 14.90
C PRO A 97 7.57 11.31 13.98
N ILE A 98 6.47 10.81 14.56
CA ILE A 98 5.19 10.69 13.85
C ILE A 98 4.71 12.08 13.44
N GLU A 99 4.33 12.25 12.18
CA GLU A 99 3.86 13.50 11.61
C GLU A 99 2.34 13.55 11.52
N ALA A 100 1.72 14.64 12.00
CA ALA A 100 0.31 14.91 11.77
C ALA A 100 0.12 15.69 10.45
N GLN A 101 -0.83 15.26 9.64
CA GLN A 101 -1.12 15.82 8.33
C GLN A 101 -2.60 16.22 8.22
N SER A 102 -2.85 17.46 7.80
CA SER A 102 -4.22 18.00 7.65
C SER A 102 -4.43 18.73 6.31
N SER A 103 -3.56 18.51 5.33
CA SER A 103 -3.57 19.25 4.07
C SER A 103 -3.57 18.34 2.84
N TYR A 104 -3.85 18.94 1.68
CA TYR A 104 -3.74 18.31 0.35
C TYR A 104 -2.31 18.33 -0.21
N VAL A 105 -1.34 18.66 0.61
CA VAL A 105 0.08 18.61 0.24
C VAL A 105 0.59 17.20 0.47
N SER A 106 1.14 16.59 -0.57
CA SER A 106 1.72 15.25 -0.47
C SER A 106 2.93 15.27 0.46
N PRO A 107 2.88 14.61 1.64
CA PRO A 107 4.01 14.55 2.55
C PRO A 107 5.16 13.78 1.91
N SER A 108 6.38 14.14 2.29
CA SER A 108 7.60 13.48 1.80
C SER A 108 8.63 13.35 2.90
N HIS A 109 9.35 12.23 2.87
CA HIS A 109 10.42 11.92 3.82
C HIS A 109 11.65 11.40 3.07
N THR A 110 12.85 11.82 3.51
CA THR A 110 14.12 11.35 2.98
C THR A 110 14.84 10.53 4.03
N TYR A 111 14.99 9.25 3.78
CA TYR A 111 15.66 8.32 4.67
C TYR A 111 17.18 8.54 4.70
N ALA A 112 17.78 8.40 5.88
CA ALA A 112 19.24 8.51 6.03
C ALA A 112 20.00 7.37 5.35
N ASN A 113 19.42 6.17 5.34
CA ASN A 113 20.06 4.95 4.82
C ASN A 113 19.18 4.28 3.76
N ASP A 114 19.83 3.47 2.91
CA ASP A 114 19.14 2.54 2.04
C ASP A 114 18.45 1.47 2.90
N GLY A 115 17.26 1.02 2.46
CA GLY A 115 16.52 0.01 3.22
C GLY A 115 15.11 -0.22 2.73
N GLU A 116 14.40 -1.05 3.48
CA GLU A 116 12.95 -1.23 3.37
C GLU A 116 12.31 -0.75 4.66
N TYR A 117 11.30 0.10 4.52
CA TYR A 117 10.63 0.77 5.64
C TYR A 117 9.14 0.56 5.56
N ASP A 118 8.53 0.26 6.71
CA ASP A 118 7.09 0.12 6.84
C ASP A 118 6.48 1.48 7.20
N ILE A 119 5.82 2.09 6.23
CA ILE A 119 5.11 3.36 6.43
C ILE A 119 3.72 3.04 6.96
N LYS A 120 3.35 3.65 8.10
CA LYS A 120 2.04 3.50 8.74
C LYS A 120 1.25 4.79 8.61
N ILE A 121 -0.02 4.67 8.22
CA ILE A 121 -0.95 5.81 8.09
C ILE A 121 -2.21 5.50 8.89
N GLU A 122 -2.63 6.43 9.75
CA GLU A 122 -3.84 6.30 10.57
C GLU A 122 -4.68 7.57 10.52
N GLY A 123 -5.99 7.41 10.70
CA GLY A 123 -6.94 8.52 10.75
C GLY A 123 -7.70 8.73 9.45
N ASP A 124 -8.15 9.97 9.20
CA ASP A 124 -8.93 10.32 8.01
C ASP A 124 -8.01 10.49 6.80
N PHE A 125 -7.69 9.36 6.17
CA PHE A 125 -6.89 9.26 4.96
C PHE A 125 -7.75 8.70 3.81
N PRO A 126 -8.46 9.55 3.07
CA PRO A 126 -9.45 9.10 2.08
C PRO A 126 -8.87 8.36 0.88
N GLY A 127 -7.58 8.47 0.63
CA GLY A 127 -6.88 7.78 -0.45
C GLY A 127 -5.63 8.47 -0.94
N MET A 128 -4.89 7.75 -1.78
CA MET A 128 -3.72 8.25 -2.51
C MET A 128 -3.82 7.85 -3.98
N THR A 129 -3.03 8.48 -4.85
CA THR A 129 -3.06 8.19 -6.28
C THR A 129 -1.71 8.39 -6.95
N PHE A 130 -1.25 7.38 -7.69
CA PHE A 130 -0.08 7.47 -8.58
C PHE A 130 -0.47 7.80 -10.03
N GLY A 131 -1.72 8.17 -10.27
CA GLY A 131 -2.22 8.59 -11.57
C GLY A 131 -2.67 10.03 -11.58
N VAL A 132 -2.73 10.65 -12.76
CA VAL A 132 -3.41 11.92 -12.94
C VAL A 132 -4.89 11.64 -13.16
N HIS A 133 -5.72 12.15 -12.28
CA HIS A 133 -7.16 12.09 -12.46
C HIS A 133 -7.56 13.06 -13.58
N PRO A 134 -8.38 12.64 -14.55
CA PRO A 134 -8.93 13.55 -15.53
C PRO A 134 -9.73 14.66 -14.83
N LEU A 135 -9.28 15.90 -14.98
CA LEU A 135 -9.79 17.10 -14.28
C LEU A 135 -11.19 17.55 -14.76
N HIS A 136 -11.98 16.73 -15.42
CA HIS A 136 -13.27 17.16 -15.95
C HIS A 136 -14.45 16.55 -15.19
N PRO A 137 -15.26 17.38 -14.49
CA PRO A 137 -16.50 16.91 -13.84
C PRO A 137 -17.53 16.40 -14.85
N ASN A 138 -17.35 16.72 -16.13
CA ASN A 138 -18.18 16.26 -17.26
C ASN A 138 -17.45 15.33 -18.22
N SER A 139 -16.20 14.93 -17.95
CA SER A 139 -15.66 13.77 -18.67
C SER A 139 -16.53 12.59 -18.22
N SER A 140 -17.42 12.19 -19.14
CA SER A 140 -18.15 10.96 -18.94
C SER A 140 -17.13 9.93 -18.44
N ILE A 141 -17.50 9.14 -17.45
CA ILE A 141 -16.77 8.01 -16.93
C ILE A 141 -16.17 7.14 -18.05
N TYR A 142 -16.53 7.43 -19.27
CA TYR A 142 -16.33 6.71 -20.53
C TYR A 142 -15.37 7.39 -21.52
N ALA A 143 -14.74 8.53 -21.17
CA ALA A 143 -13.83 9.17 -22.14
C ALA A 143 -12.58 8.32 -22.32
N SER A 144 -12.49 7.61 -23.43
CA SER A 144 -11.34 6.78 -23.81
C SER A 144 -10.00 7.55 -23.84
N SER A 145 -10.03 8.87 -24.00
CA SER A 145 -8.88 9.77 -23.93
C SER A 145 -8.32 9.93 -22.49
N ALA A 146 -9.09 9.56 -21.45
CA ALA A 146 -8.60 9.53 -20.07
C ALA A 146 -7.56 8.44 -19.80
N PHE A 147 -7.34 7.54 -20.75
CA PHE A 147 -6.37 6.45 -20.68
C PHE A 147 -5.00 6.79 -21.25
N ALA A 148 -4.73 8.05 -21.60
CA ALA A 148 -3.37 8.46 -21.91
C ALA A 148 -2.50 8.14 -20.70
N ASP A 149 -1.57 7.19 -20.88
CA ASP A 149 -0.58 6.85 -19.87
C ASP A 149 0.17 8.14 -19.55
N ASN A 150 -0.01 8.62 -18.30
CA ASN A 150 0.80 9.73 -17.84
C ASN A 150 2.22 9.23 -17.74
N ASN A 151 3.04 9.67 -18.68
CA ASN A 151 4.47 9.49 -18.65
C ASN A 151 5.16 10.41 -17.62
N ASP A 152 4.51 10.71 -16.49
CA ASP A 152 5.20 11.34 -15.37
C ASP A 152 6.13 10.30 -14.73
N THR A 153 7.36 10.27 -15.25
CA THR A 153 8.39 9.33 -14.84
C THR A 153 8.72 9.43 -13.36
N ALA A 154 8.53 10.60 -12.75
CA ALA A 154 8.77 10.82 -11.33
C ALA A 154 7.72 10.10 -10.46
N VAL A 155 6.44 10.20 -10.83
CA VAL A 155 5.35 9.49 -10.14
C VAL A 155 5.48 7.99 -10.31
N GLN A 156 5.79 7.51 -11.51
CA GLN A 156 6.00 6.08 -11.76
C GLN A 156 7.22 5.55 -10.98
N SER A 157 8.32 6.30 -10.94
CA SER A 157 9.51 5.90 -10.17
C SER A 157 9.20 5.78 -8.69
N MET A 158 8.33 6.65 -8.16
CA MET A 158 7.85 6.60 -6.78
C MET A 158 7.03 5.33 -6.51
N ALA A 159 6.06 5.01 -7.39
CA ALA A 159 5.24 3.80 -7.26
C ALA A 159 6.08 2.52 -7.25
N LYS A 160 7.18 2.47 -8.02
CA LYS A 160 8.11 1.33 -8.07
C LYS A 160 8.87 1.08 -6.77
N LYS A 161 8.88 2.03 -5.84
CA LYS A 161 9.47 1.85 -4.51
C LYS A 161 8.59 1.00 -3.60
N ILE A 162 7.29 0.90 -3.85
CA ILE A 162 6.38 0.05 -3.06
C ILE A 162 6.76 -1.42 -3.24
N ARG A 163 6.86 -2.15 -2.13
CA ARG A 163 7.16 -3.59 -2.08
C ARG A 163 5.97 -4.41 -1.67
N SER A 164 5.26 -3.99 -0.63
CA SER A 164 4.07 -4.72 -0.20
C SER A 164 3.00 -3.83 0.43
N ILE A 165 1.78 -4.34 0.43
CA ILE A 165 0.72 -3.92 1.34
C ILE A 165 0.72 -4.95 2.46
N LYS A 166 1.06 -4.55 3.69
CA LYS A 166 1.05 -5.43 4.86
C LYS A 166 -0.29 -5.46 5.56
N GLN A 167 -1.00 -4.34 5.55
CA GLN A 167 -2.26 -4.19 6.25
C GLN A 167 -3.09 -3.06 5.62
N TRP A 168 -4.40 -3.26 5.50
CA TRP A 168 -5.35 -2.23 5.08
C TRP A 168 -5.81 -1.34 6.25
N GLY A 169 -5.85 -1.89 7.46
CA GLY A 169 -6.26 -1.20 8.67
C GLY A 169 -7.73 -0.75 8.66
N LYS A 170 -8.01 0.29 9.44
CA LYS A 170 -9.37 0.84 9.57
C LYS A 170 -9.60 2.13 8.78
N ILE A 171 -8.79 2.39 7.77
CA ILE A 171 -8.98 3.53 6.87
C ILE A 171 -10.32 3.40 6.17
N LYS A 172 -11.11 4.46 6.22
CA LYS A 172 -12.39 4.58 5.49
C LYS A 172 -12.11 5.10 4.09
N TRP A 173 -11.75 4.19 3.19
CA TRP A 173 -11.42 4.55 1.81
C TRP A 173 -12.61 5.18 1.09
N ARG A 174 -12.34 6.18 0.31
CA ARG A 174 -13.35 6.86 -0.50
C ARG A 174 -13.07 6.77 -1.98
N SER A 175 -11.82 6.62 -2.37
CA SER A 175 -11.40 6.36 -3.74
C SER A 175 -10.16 5.49 -3.73
N MET A 176 -10.10 4.56 -4.67
CA MET A 176 -8.93 3.73 -4.96
C MET A 176 -8.44 3.96 -6.38
N TYR A 177 -8.79 5.12 -6.96
CA TYR A 177 -8.36 5.51 -8.29
C TYR A 177 -6.83 5.56 -8.38
N SER A 178 -6.25 4.74 -9.28
CA SER A 178 -4.80 4.66 -9.52
C SER A 178 -3.93 4.51 -8.26
N MET A 179 -4.47 3.89 -7.20
CA MET A 179 -3.84 3.84 -5.88
C MET A 179 -2.47 3.17 -5.88
N PHE A 180 -2.28 2.15 -6.71
CA PHE A 180 -1.03 1.41 -6.89
C PHE A 180 -0.61 1.33 -8.36
N HIS A 181 -0.99 2.34 -9.14
CA HIS A 181 -0.65 2.43 -10.56
C HIS A 181 0.87 2.43 -10.73
N HIS A 182 1.38 1.51 -11.56
CA HIS A 182 2.81 1.25 -11.78
C HIS A 182 3.63 0.79 -10.56
N ALA A 183 2.98 0.30 -9.50
CA ALA A 183 3.67 -0.37 -8.40
C ALA A 183 4.17 -1.77 -8.84
N GLU A 184 5.07 -1.82 -9.82
CA GLU A 184 5.49 -3.03 -10.54
C GLU A 184 6.03 -4.15 -9.65
N ASN A 185 6.60 -3.77 -8.49
CA ASN A 185 7.26 -4.70 -7.57
C ASN A 185 6.40 -5.11 -6.38
N MET A 186 5.19 -4.58 -6.29
CA MET A 186 4.31 -4.75 -5.13
C MET A 186 3.67 -6.12 -5.09
N VAL A 187 3.56 -6.66 -3.86
CA VAL A 187 2.76 -7.84 -3.50
C VAL A 187 1.80 -7.49 -2.36
N GLY A 188 0.81 -8.35 -2.08
CA GLY A 188 -0.03 -8.21 -0.89
C GLY A 188 0.38 -9.25 0.15
N GLU A 189 0.64 -8.79 1.37
CA GLU A 189 0.96 -9.61 2.54
C GLU A 189 -0.13 -9.55 3.62
N TYR A 190 -1.19 -8.78 3.34
CA TYR A 190 -2.32 -8.53 4.23
C TYR A 190 -3.21 -9.77 4.42
N THR A 191 -3.85 -9.83 5.59
CA THR A 191 -4.89 -10.80 5.94
C THR A 191 -6.24 -10.15 6.24
N ASP A 192 -6.26 -8.82 6.35
CA ASP A 192 -7.45 -8.01 6.56
C ASP A 192 -8.05 -7.51 5.24
N SER A 193 -9.13 -6.75 5.32
CA SER A 193 -9.83 -6.19 4.16
C SER A 193 -10.08 -4.69 4.34
N PRO A 194 -9.96 -3.88 3.27
CA PRO A 194 -10.20 -2.45 3.35
C PRO A 194 -11.71 -2.14 3.52
N ASP A 195 -12.05 -1.09 4.27
CA ASP A 195 -13.39 -0.50 4.25
C ASP A 195 -13.59 0.31 2.97
N THR A 196 -14.21 -0.31 1.98
CA THR A 196 -14.51 0.29 0.67
C THR A 196 -15.97 0.68 0.50
N SER A 197 -16.74 0.73 1.58
CA SER A 197 -18.19 1.02 1.56
C SER A 197 -18.56 2.34 0.87
N LYS A 198 -17.61 3.28 0.76
CA LYS A 198 -17.77 4.57 0.09
C LYS A 198 -17.03 4.70 -1.24
N VAL A 199 -16.29 3.67 -1.67
CA VAL A 199 -15.50 3.69 -2.89
C VAL A 199 -16.40 3.55 -4.11
N LYS A 200 -16.40 4.56 -4.98
CA LYS A 200 -17.12 4.55 -6.26
C LYS A 200 -16.25 4.20 -7.45
N SER A 201 -14.94 4.43 -7.36
CA SER A 201 -13.99 4.14 -8.42
C SER A 201 -12.81 3.33 -7.92
N MET A 202 -12.54 2.22 -8.62
CA MET A 202 -11.33 1.40 -8.53
C MET A 202 -10.56 1.43 -9.85
N GLU A 203 -10.77 2.47 -10.65
CA GLU A 203 -10.08 2.61 -11.92
C GLU A 203 -8.57 2.59 -11.75
N ARG A 204 -7.89 1.77 -12.56
CA ARG A 204 -6.42 1.63 -12.57
C ARG A 204 -5.79 1.31 -11.21
N MET A 205 -6.55 0.79 -10.23
CA MET A 205 -6.05 0.56 -8.85
C MET A 205 -4.74 -0.22 -8.84
N PHE A 206 -4.63 -1.28 -9.63
CA PHE A 206 -3.44 -2.13 -9.76
C PHE A 206 -2.89 -2.13 -11.20
N HIS A 207 -3.19 -1.10 -12.00
CA HIS A 207 -2.68 -1.04 -13.36
C HIS A 207 -1.15 -1.02 -13.36
N GLY A 208 -0.53 -1.98 -14.06
CA GLY A 208 0.92 -2.12 -14.12
C GLY A 208 1.58 -2.64 -12.85
N ALA A 209 0.81 -3.14 -11.89
CA ALA A 209 1.32 -3.84 -10.70
C ALA A 209 1.73 -5.27 -11.08
N LYS A 210 2.84 -5.41 -11.81
CA LYS A 210 3.23 -6.63 -12.53
C LYS A 210 3.37 -7.86 -11.65
N LYS A 211 3.90 -7.72 -10.42
CA LYS A 211 4.10 -8.83 -9.48
C LYS A 211 2.91 -9.11 -8.58
N PHE A 212 1.89 -8.25 -8.62
CA PHE A 212 0.73 -8.40 -7.76
C PHE A 212 -0.07 -9.64 -8.10
N ASN A 213 -0.20 -10.57 -7.15
CA ASN A 213 -1.00 -11.80 -7.27
C ASN A 213 -1.59 -12.23 -5.92
N SER A 214 -2.11 -11.28 -5.15
CA SER A 214 -2.69 -11.56 -3.83
C SER A 214 -4.22 -11.53 -3.90
N PRO A 215 -4.93 -12.31 -3.06
CA PRO A 215 -6.38 -12.33 -3.03
C PRO A 215 -6.96 -10.94 -2.76
N LEU A 216 -8.00 -10.56 -3.49
CA LEU A 216 -8.72 -9.30 -3.35
C LEU A 216 -10.06 -9.51 -2.65
N ASN A 217 -10.06 -9.53 -1.31
CA ASN A 217 -11.26 -9.59 -0.48
C ASN A 217 -11.80 -8.16 -0.24
N ILE A 218 -12.37 -7.56 -1.29
CA ILE A 218 -12.82 -6.17 -1.29
C ILE A 218 -14.34 -6.11 -1.47
N ASP A 219 -15.03 -5.34 -0.65
CA ASP A 219 -16.45 -5.04 -0.87
C ASP A 219 -16.61 -4.07 -2.05
N THR A 220 -17.19 -4.56 -3.14
CA THR A 220 -17.35 -3.80 -4.38
C THR A 220 -18.78 -3.31 -4.63
N ARG A 221 -19.71 -3.51 -3.70
CA ARG A 221 -21.14 -3.13 -3.85
C ARG A 221 -21.37 -1.66 -4.19
N SER A 222 -20.47 -0.77 -3.76
CA SER A 222 -20.56 0.67 -4.04
C SER A 222 -19.88 1.11 -5.33
N VAL A 223 -19.11 0.23 -5.97
CA VAL A 223 -18.25 0.56 -7.11
C VAL A 223 -19.05 0.72 -8.39
N ILE A 224 -18.78 1.80 -9.12
CA ILE A 224 -19.41 2.13 -10.41
C ILE A 224 -18.44 1.90 -11.56
N SER A 225 -17.13 2.09 -11.36
CA SER A 225 -16.13 1.93 -12.40
C SER A 225 -14.94 1.08 -11.94
N MET A 226 -14.58 0.11 -12.79
CA MET A 226 -13.42 -0.79 -12.65
C MET A 226 -12.48 -0.70 -13.87
N ASN A 227 -12.50 0.44 -14.57
CA ASN A 227 -11.70 0.63 -15.78
C ASN A 227 -10.21 0.39 -15.53
N GLY A 228 -9.62 -0.55 -16.29
CA GLY A 228 -8.21 -0.87 -16.19
C GLY A 228 -7.73 -1.30 -14.80
N MET A 229 -8.63 -1.75 -13.90
CA MET A 229 -8.31 -2.04 -12.50
C MET A 229 -7.10 -2.96 -12.36
N LEU A 230 -7.02 -4.00 -13.18
CA LEU A 230 -5.95 -5.01 -13.21
C LEU A 230 -5.20 -5.02 -14.56
N ARG A 231 -5.30 -3.92 -15.34
CA ARG A 231 -4.59 -3.82 -16.62
C ARG A 231 -3.08 -3.95 -16.41
N ALA A 232 -2.45 -4.78 -17.22
CA ALA A 232 -1.01 -5.09 -17.14
C ALA A 232 -0.52 -5.54 -15.73
N ALA A 233 -1.43 -6.11 -14.91
CA ALA A 233 -1.09 -6.88 -13.73
C ALA A 233 -0.67 -8.30 -14.18
N GLU A 234 0.53 -8.40 -14.73
CA GLU A 234 1.00 -9.54 -15.51
C GLU A 234 0.95 -10.88 -14.74
N SER A 235 1.19 -10.86 -13.42
CA SER A 235 1.18 -12.07 -12.57
C SER A 235 -0.18 -12.39 -11.98
N PHE A 236 -1.17 -11.48 -12.10
CA PHE A 236 -2.44 -11.64 -11.38
C PHE A 236 -3.27 -12.80 -11.93
N ASN A 237 -3.59 -13.76 -11.05
CA ASN A 237 -4.43 -14.93 -11.37
C ASN A 237 -5.21 -15.41 -10.13
N GLN A 238 -5.77 -14.49 -9.34
CA GLN A 238 -6.59 -14.85 -8.18
C GLN A 238 -8.08 -14.81 -8.53
N PRO A 239 -8.90 -15.69 -7.92
CA PRO A 239 -10.35 -15.64 -8.08
C PRO A 239 -10.91 -14.31 -7.55
N LEU A 240 -11.94 -13.80 -8.21
CA LEU A 240 -12.59 -12.54 -7.88
C LEU A 240 -14.07 -12.78 -7.52
N ASN A 241 -14.41 -12.48 -6.26
CA ASN A 241 -15.78 -12.59 -5.74
C ASN A 241 -16.42 -11.20 -5.64
N PHE A 242 -16.34 -10.41 -6.71
CA PHE A 242 -16.84 -9.05 -6.74
C PHE A 242 -18.36 -9.01 -6.95
N ASP A 243 -19.04 -8.20 -6.13
CA ASP A 243 -20.39 -7.76 -6.45
C ASP A 243 -20.30 -6.60 -7.47
N THR A 244 -20.72 -6.90 -8.70
CA THR A 244 -20.60 -5.97 -9.82
C THR A 244 -21.94 -5.39 -10.27
N GLN A 245 -23.00 -5.55 -9.46
CA GLN A 245 -24.35 -5.10 -9.84
C GLN A 245 -24.45 -3.60 -10.17
N ASN A 246 -23.60 -2.76 -9.57
CA ASN A 246 -23.59 -1.31 -9.79
C ASN A 246 -22.51 -0.85 -10.78
N VAL A 247 -21.72 -1.78 -11.32
CA VAL A 247 -20.61 -1.44 -12.22
C VAL A 247 -21.16 -1.09 -13.60
N GLU A 248 -20.81 0.09 -14.08
CA GLU A 248 -21.20 0.59 -15.39
C GLU A 248 -20.08 0.48 -16.45
N SER A 249 -18.82 0.39 -16.03
CA SER A 249 -17.69 0.26 -16.95
C SER A 249 -16.61 -0.67 -16.43
N MET A 250 -16.18 -1.59 -17.33
CA MET A 250 -15.09 -2.56 -17.16
C MET A 250 -14.06 -2.44 -18.30
N HIS A 251 -13.95 -1.25 -18.89
CA HIS A 251 -13.01 -0.93 -19.96
C HIS A 251 -11.59 -1.37 -19.60
N MET A 252 -10.97 -2.25 -20.41
CA MET A 252 -9.61 -2.79 -20.20
C MET A 252 -9.34 -3.40 -18.82
N MET A 253 -10.38 -3.87 -18.09
CA MET A 253 -10.22 -4.31 -16.68
C MET A 253 -9.08 -5.32 -16.50
N PHE A 254 -8.93 -6.29 -17.42
CA PHE A 254 -7.87 -7.29 -17.46
C PHE A 254 -6.95 -7.13 -18.68
N GLY A 255 -6.95 -5.96 -19.32
CA GLY A 255 -6.14 -5.72 -20.50
C GLY A 255 -4.66 -6.01 -20.23
N SER A 256 -4.02 -6.88 -21.01
CA SER A 256 -2.63 -7.33 -20.81
C SER A 256 -2.33 -7.97 -19.44
N ALA A 257 -3.34 -8.46 -18.72
CA ALA A 257 -3.16 -9.33 -17.54
C ALA A 257 -2.82 -10.77 -18.02
N THR A 258 -1.58 -10.98 -18.42
CA THR A 258 -1.16 -12.15 -19.21
C THR A 258 -1.32 -13.48 -18.51
N SER A 259 -1.29 -13.53 -17.18
CA SER A 259 -1.50 -14.77 -16.41
C SER A 259 -2.95 -15.01 -16.00
N PHE A 260 -3.84 -14.03 -16.19
CA PHE A 260 -5.22 -14.13 -15.69
C PHE A 260 -6.03 -15.19 -16.44
N ASN A 261 -6.51 -16.20 -15.71
CA ASN A 261 -7.36 -17.29 -16.22
C ASN A 261 -8.34 -17.80 -15.15
N GLN A 262 -8.99 -16.90 -14.41
CA GLN A 262 -10.01 -17.26 -13.42
C GLN A 262 -11.42 -17.05 -13.96
N PRO A 263 -12.40 -17.84 -13.52
CA PRO A 263 -13.80 -17.60 -13.86
C PRO A 263 -14.27 -16.20 -13.45
N VAL A 264 -15.04 -15.54 -14.32
CA VAL A 264 -15.59 -14.19 -14.10
C VAL A 264 -17.12 -14.26 -14.07
N ASN A 265 -17.65 -14.47 -12.86
CA ASN A 265 -19.10 -14.58 -12.60
C ASN A 265 -19.70 -13.21 -12.26
N PHE A 266 -19.47 -12.21 -13.12
CA PHE A 266 -19.89 -10.83 -12.87
C PHE A 266 -21.35 -10.61 -13.28
N ASN A 267 -22.09 -9.85 -12.45
CA ASN A 267 -23.34 -9.25 -12.88
C ASN A 267 -23.06 -8.08 -13.82
N THR A 268 -23.33 -8.25 -15.10
CA THR A 268 -23.01 -7.26 -16.13
C THR A 268 -24.22 -6.50 -16.62
N SER A 269 -25.37 -6.61 -15.96
CA SER A 269 -26.63 -6.01 -16.39
C SER A 269 -26.61 -4.48 -16.49
N ASN A 270 -25.73 -3.82 -15.76
CA ASN A 270 -25.54 -2.38 -15.80
C ASN A 270 -24.33 -1.93 -16.62
N VAL A 271 -23.50 -2.88 -17.06
CA VAL A 271 -22.27 -2.53 -17.78
C VAL A 271 -22.57 -2.02 -19.19
N ARG A 272 -21.93 -0.89 -19.50
CA ARG A 272 -22.08 -0.15 -20.75
C ARG A 272 -20.85 -0.25 -21.64
N ASP A 273 -19.65 -0.39 -21.05
CA ASP A 273 -18.38 -0.42 -21.77
C ASP A 273 -17.49 -1.58 -21.27
N MET A 274 -17.12 -2.46 -22.21
CA MET A 274 -16.19 -3.58 -22.03
C MET A 274 -15.07 -3.56 -23.10
N TYR A 275 -14.77 -2.37 -23.65
CA TYR A 275 -13.69 -2.23 -24.64
C TYR A 275 -12.41 -2.90 -24.15
N SER A 276 -11.83 -3.79 -24.96
CA SER A 276 -10.57 -4.51 -24.64
C SER A 276 -10.51 -5.13 -23.25
N MET A 277 -11.65 -5.56 -22.65
CA MET A 277 -11.69 -6.05 -21.26
C MET A 277 -10.66 -7.15 -21.00
N PHE A 278 -10.44 -8.06 -21.94
CA PHE A 278 -9.43 -9.11 -21.91
C PHE A 278 -8.38 -8.94 -23.02
N GLY A 279 -8.27 -7.75 -23.61
CA GLY A 279 -7.32 -7.49 -24.69
C GLY A 279 -5.88 -7.77 -24.25
N GLY A 280 -5.18 -8.70 -24.91
CA GLY A 280 -3.84 -9.14 -24.53
C GLY A 280 -3.74 -10.01 -23.27
N ALA A 281 -4.86 -10.48 -22.68
CA ALA A 281 -4.88 -11.46 -21.61
C ALA A 281 -4.61 -12.87 -22.18
N THR A 282 -3.36 -13.15 -22.48
CA THR A 282 -2.94 -14.30 -23.31
C THR A 282 -3.29 -15.66 -22.72
N SER A 283 -3.41 -15.79 -21.40
CA SER A 283 -3.79 -17.05 -20.73
C SER A 283 -5.31 -17.22 -20.55
N PHE A 284 -6.10 -16.16 -20.79
CA PHE A 284 -7.53 -16.23 -20.48
C PHE A 284 -8.27 -17.21 -21.41
N ASN A 285 -8.92 -18.21 -20.81
CA ASN A 285 -9.74 -19.23 -21.52
C ASN A 285 -10.87 -19.75 -20.62
N GLN A 286 -11.63 -18.83 -20.00
CA GLN A 286 -12.79 -19.21 -19.18
C GLN A 286 -14.10 -18.91 -19.88
N PRO A 287 -15.15 -19.72 -19.65
CA PRO A 287 -16.47 -19.46 -20.19
C PRO A 287 -17.00 -18.06 -19.78
N ILE A 288 -17.65 -17.37 -20.71
CA ILE A 288 -18.25 -16.06 -20.48
C ILE A 288 -19.76 -16.18 -20.57
N ASN A 289 -20.47 -15.83 -19.49
CA ASN A 289 -21.94 -15.81 -19.40
C ASN A 289 -22.41 -14.41 -19.00
N PHE A 290 -22.12 -13.40 -19.83
CA PHE A 290 -22.50 -12.03 -19.56
C PHE A 290 -23.90 -11.70 -20.05
N ASN A 291 -24.74 -11.14 -19.18
CA ASN A 291 -26.01 -10.53 -19.57
C ASN A 291 -25.81 -9.01 -19.68
N THR A 292 -25.80 -8.48 -20.89
CA THR A 292 -25.33 -7.10 -21.19
C THR A 292 -26.36 -6.25 -21.92
N PRO A 293 -27.58 -6.04 -21.38
CA PRO A 293 -28.65 -5.34 -22.09
C PRO A 293 -28.35 -3.85 -22.36
N LYS A 294 -27.37 -3.27 -21.64
CA LYS A 294 -26.98 -1.84 -21.75
C LYS A 294 -25.66 -1.62 -22.47
N LEU A 295 -25.01 -2.69 -22.94
CA LEU A 295 -23.68 -2.63 -23.53
C LEU A 295 -23.71 -1.89 -24.87
N TYR A 296 -22.84 -0.89 -25.02
CA TYR A 296 -22.68 -0.16 -26.31
C TYR A 296 -21.27 -0.34 -26.90
N ASN A 297 -20.27 -0.75 -26.08
CA ASN A 297 -18.89 -0.90 -26.55
C ASN A 297 -18.27 -2.20 -26.07
N VAL A 298 -17.94 -3.08 -27.00
CA VAL A 298 -17.29 -4.38 -26.79
C VAL A 298 -16.09 -4.55 -27.74
N ALA A 299 -15.68 -3.50 -28.41
CA ALA A 299 -14.61 -3.57 -29.40
C ALA A 299 -13.32 -4.09 -28.76
N ASN A 300 -12.59 -4.93 -29.48
CA ASN A 300 -11.31 -5.52 -29.06
C ASN A 300 -11.36 -6.36 -27.75
N MET A 301 -12.55 -6.78 -27.30
CA MET A 301 -12.72 -7.43 -25.99
C MET A 301 -11.73 -8.55 -25.74
N PHE A 302 -11.42 -9.37 -26.74
CA PHE A 302 -10.47 -10.48 -26.68
C PHE A 302 -9.30 -10.34 -27.68
N ALA A 303 -9.03 -9.11 -28.18
CA ALA A 303 -7.93 -8.88 -29.11
C ALA A 303 -6.60 -9.29 -28.46
N GLY A 304 -5.89 -10.28 -29.04
CA GLY A 304 -4.63 -10.79 -28.50
C GLY A 304 -4.78 -11.71 -27.28
N ALA A 305 -6.00 -12.12 -26.88
CA ALA A 305 -6.25 -13.17 -25.89
C ALA A 305 -6.06 -14.55 -26.58
N THR A 306 -4.81 -14.93 -26.81
CA THR A 306 -4.43 -16.05 -27.72
C THR A 306 -4.90 -17.43 -27.26
N SER A 307 -5.20 -17.62 -25.98
CA SER A 307 -5.74 -18.89 -25.46
C SER A 307 -7.28 -18.97 -25.50
N PHE A 308 -7.96 -17.85 -25.74
CA PHE A 308 -9.42 -17.81 -25.68
C PHE A 308 -10.03 -18.54 -26.86
N ASN A 309 -10.84 -19.57 -26.58
CA ASN A 309 -11.42 -20.50 -27.56
C ASN A 309 -12.93 -20.69 -27.32
#